data_fc7340a0ca8c5507dd88bdcaad5d0cd3
#
_entry.id   fc7340a0ca8c5507dd88bdcaad5d0cd3
#
_cell.length_a   1.000
_cell.length_b   1.000
_cell.length_c   1.000
_cell.angle_alpha   90.00
_cell.angle_beta   90.00
_cell.angle_gamma   90.00
#
_symmetry.space_group_name_H-M   'P 1'
#
loop_
_entity.id
_entity.type
_entity.pdbx_description
1 polymer ?
#
loop_
_entity_poly.entity_id
_entity_poly.type
_entity_poly.pdbx_seq_one_letter_code
_entity_poly.pdbx_strand_id
1 'polypeptide(L)'
;MSYSIGIYVKVEGCDKYAEIAEPFHSSPSYNLGKLFRSCMNWNFNSSEYYRCDHVLEHLDRGIKELTYKPNTYAKLIPASSIGTTFGALNILDSTRDCILEQAEEIPLECMYMKWE
;
A
#
# COMPACT_ATOMS: atom_id res chain seq x y z
N MET A 1 -3.36 1.23 16.97
CA MET A 1 -4.02 1.18 15.66
C MET A 1 -3.42 0.09 14.80
N SER A 2 -4.25 -0.66 14.12
CA SER A 2 -3.77 -1.61 13.11
C SER A 2 -3.74 -0.92 11.75
N TYR A 3 -2.81 -1.36 10.90
CA TYR A 3 -2.75 -0.95 9.51
C TYR A 3 -3.30 -2.08 8.66
N SER A 4 -4.09 -1.73 7.67
CA SER A 4 -4.47 -2.68 6.63
C SER A 4 -4.47 -1.99 5.26
N ILE A 5 -4.30 -2.79 4.23
CA ILE A 5 -4.43 -2.34 2.86
C ILE A 5 -5.53 -3.17 2.22
N GLY A 6 -6.56 -2.51 1.75
CA GLY A 6 -7.66 -3.17 1.06
C GLY A 6 -7.71 -2.79 -0.40
N ILE A 7 -8.12 -3.73 -1.25
CA ILE A 7 -8.39 -3.50 -2.67
C ILE A 7 -9.90 -3.57 -2.86
N TYR A 8 -10.45 -2.59 -3.54
CA TYR A 8 -11.88 -2.37 -3.65
C TYR A 8 -12.30 -2.16 -5.10
N VAL A 9 -13.55 -2.44 -5.39
CA VAL A 9 -14.22 -2.01 -6.61
C VAL A 9 -15.37 -1.09 -6.24
N LYS A 10 -15.62 -0.08 -7.06
CA LYS A 10 -16.75 0.81 -6.86
C LYS A 10 -18.01 0.13 -7.39
N VAL A 11 -19.04 0.06 -6.56
CA VAL A 11 -20.31 -0.55 -6.94
C VAL A 11 -21.02 0.37 -7.93
N GLU A 12 -21.36 -0.16 -9.10
CA GLU A 12 -22.00 0.61 -10.15
C GLU A 12 -23.35 1.18 -9.69
N GLY A 13 -23.55 2.46 -9.99
CA GLY A 13 -24.79 3.14 -9.65
C GLY A 13 -24.89 3.67 -8.22
N CYS A 14 -23.83 3.52 -7.42
CA CYS A 14 -23.78 4.10 -6.07
C CYS A 14 -22.35 4.48 -5.69
N ASP A 15 -22.20 5.24 -4.59
CA ASP A 15 -20.89 5.70 -4.10
C ASP A 15 -20.28 4.73 -3.08
N LYS A 16 -20.65 3.45 -3.16
CA LYS A 16 -20.14 2.42 -2.26
C LYS A 16 -19.02 1.64 -2.92
N TYR A 17 -18.09 1.19 -2.07
CA TYR A 17 -16.96 0.37 -2.48
C TYR A 17 -17.09 -1.00 -1.84
N ALA A 18 -16.80 -2.06 -2.60
CA ALA A 18 -16.80 -3.42 -2.10
C ALA A 18 -15.36 -3.93 -2.06
N GLU A 19 -14.93 -4.44 -0.91
CA GLU A 19 -13.59 -5.01 -0.77
C GLU A 19 -13.52 -6.35 -1.49
N ILE A 20 -12.49 -6.52 -2.32
CA ILE A 20 -12.25 -7.75 -3.07
C ILE A 20 -11.00 -8.48 -2.63
N ALA A 21 -10.06 -7.78 -1.97
CA ALA A 21 -8.84 -8.38 -1.46
C ALA A 21 -8.27 -7.53 -0.34
N GLU A 22 -7.50 -8.16 0.57
CA GLU A 22 -6.78 -7.49 1.65
C GLU A 22 -5.34 -8.00 1.67
N PRO A 23 -4.45 -7.41 0.85
CA PRO A 23 -3.07 -7.88 0.76
C PRO A 23 -2.24 -7.71 2.03
N PHE A 24 -2.68 -6.87 2.96
CA PHE A 24 -1.92 -6.62 4.16
C PHE A 24 -2.80 -6.23 5.35
N HIS A 25 -2.49 -6.82 6.50
CA HIS A 25 -3.08 -6.46 7.80
C HIS A 25 -2.00 -6.60 8.87
N SER A 26 -1.80 -5.57 9.67
CA SER A 26 -0.73 -5.56 10.68
C SER A 26 -1.23 -5.36 12.10
N SER A 27 -0.34 -5.63 13.06
CA SER A 27 -0.55 -5.29 14.45
C SER A 27 -0.40 -3.77 14.69
N PRO A 28 -0.92 -3.23 15.81
CA PRO A 28 -0.77 -1.82 16.15
C PRO A 28 0.68 -1.34 16.29
N SER A 29 1.62 -2.26 16.55
CA SER A 29 3.05 -1.94 16.70
C SER A 29 3.77 -1.66 15.38
N TYR A 30 3.10 -1.89 14.25
CA TYR A 30 3.70 -1.82 12.93
C TYR A 30 3.49 -0.42 12.33
N ASN A 31 4.32 0.53 12.74
CA ASN A 31 4.15 1.93 12.36
C ASN A 31 5.16 2.33 11.27
N LEU A 32 4.81 2.10 10.02
CA LEU A 32 5.66 2.37 8.86
C LEU A 32 5.12 3.46 7.92
N GLY A 33 4.08 4.20 8.35
CA GLY A 33 3.44 5.19 7.49
C GLY A 33 4.40 6.25 6.95
N LYS A 34 5.28 6.77 7.79
CA LYS A 34 6.27 7.78 7.39
C LYS A 34 7.27 7.22 6.38
N LEU A 35 7.72 5.99 6.58
CA LEU A 35 8.62 5.31 5.65
C LEU A 35 7.93 5.12 4.29
N PHE A 36 6.69 4.64 4.28
CA PHE A 36 5.94 4.41 3.05
C PHE A 36 5.74 5.70 2.26
N ARG A 37 5.31 6.78 2.92
CA ARG A 37 5.10 8.06 2.25
C ARG A 37 6.39 8.60 1.63
N SER A 38 7.51 8.42 2.31
CA SER A 38 8.81 8.88 1.85
C SER A 38 9.32 8.05 0.66
N CYS A 39 9.34 6.72 0.78
CA CYS A 39 9.90 5.87 -0.27
C CYS A 39 9.05 5.88 -1.55
N MET A 40 7.74 6.01 -1.41
CA MET A 40 6.84 6.12 -2.55
C MET A 40 6.71 7.55 -3.09
N ASN A 41 7.28 8.53 -2.38
CA ASN A 41 7.11 9.95 -2.68
C ASN A 41 5.63 10.29 -2.87
N TRP A 42 4.82 9.85 -1.91
CA TRP A 42 3.37 9.96 -1.99
C TRP A 42 2.79 10.22 -0.60
N ASN A 43 2.25 11.41 -0.42
CA ASN A 43 1.66 11.81 0.86
C ASN A 43 0.20 11.35 0.93
N PHE A 44 -0.02 10.04 0.86
CA PHE A 44 -1.36 9.47 0.87
C PHE A 44 -2.05 9.70 2.22
N ASN A 45 -3.37 9.78 2.17
CA ASN A 45 -4.20 9.87 3.37
C ASN A 45 -4.81 8.51 3.68
N SER A 46 -4.79 8.13 4.96
CA SER A 46 -5.48 6.93 5.42
C SER A 46 -6.98 7.09 5.19
N SER A 47 -7.64 5.98 4.85
CA SER A 47 -9.09 5.93 4.62
C SER A 47 -9.59 6.63 3.35
N GLU A 48 -8.69 7.07 2.47
CA GLU A 48 -9.07 7.52 1.13
C GLU A 48 -8.91 6.39 0.13
N TYR A 49 -9.76 6.39 -0.89
CA TYR A 49 -9.68 5.44 -2.00
C TYR A 49 -8.85 6.04 -3.13
N TYR A 50 -7.87 5.28 -3.61
CA TYR A 50 -6.99 5.70 -4.71
C TYR A 50 -7.08 4.70 -5.86
N ARG A 51 -7.20 5.18 -7.09
CA ARG A 51 -7.26 4.30 -8.26
C ARG A 51 -5.98 3.48 -8.39
N CYS A 52 -6.12 2.19 -8.62
CA CYS A 52 -4.98 1.28 -8.67
C CYS A 52 -4.03 1.56 -9.83
N ASP A 53 -4.50 2.11 -10.95
CA ASP A 53 -3.62 2.49 -12.05
C ASP A 53 -2.60 3.58 -11.64
N HIS A 54 -3.01 4.50 -10.77
CA HIS A 54 -2.10 5.51 -10.21
C HIS A 54 -1.24 4.96 -9.09
N VAL A 55 -1.82 4.09 -8.26
CA VAL A 55 -1.12 3.49 -7.11
C VAL A 55 0.09 2.67 -7.56
N LEU A 56 -0.02 1.96 -8.69
CA LEU A 56 1.08 1.11 -9.19
C LEU A 56 2.38 1.89 -9.42
N GLU A 57 2.29 3.13 -9.89
CA GLU A 57 3.48 3.97 -10.09
C GLU A 57 4.17 4.25 -8.77
N HIS A 58 3.41 4.54 -7.72
CA HIS A 58 3.94 4.79 -6.39
C HIS A 58 4.52 3.52 -5.76
N LEU A 59 3.85 2.39 -5.94
CA LEU A 59 4.34 1.10 -5.45
C LEU A 59 5.67 0.73 -6.11
N ASP A 60 5.78 0.89 -7.43
CA ASP A 60 7.01 0.59 -8.18
C ASP A 60 8.16 1.46 -7.68
N ARG A 61 7.92 2.75 -7.43
CA ARG A 61 8.93 3.65 -6.87
C ARG A 61 9.36 3.19 -5.48
N GLY A 62 8.39 2.91 -4.60
CA GLY A 62 8.69 2.48 -3.23
C GLY A 62 9.50 1.19 -3.20
N ILE A 63 9.12 0.22 -4.01
CA ILE A 63 9.83 -1.07 -4.12
C ILE A 63 11.27 -0.83 -4.56
N LYS A 64 11.46 -0.02 -5.59
CA LYS A 64 12.80 0.31 -6.11
C LYS A 64 13.66 1.00 -5.05
N GLU A 65 13.10 2.00 -4.37
CA GLU A 65 13.83 2.76 -3.35
C GLU A 65 14.22 1.87 -2.16
N LEU A 66 13.32 1.02 -1.69
CA LEU A 66 13.62 0.11 -0.58
C LEU A 66 14.59 -1.00 -0.98
N THR A 67 14.60 -1.39 -2.25
CA THR A 67 15.54 -2.40 -2.75
C THR A 67 16.97 -1.85 -2.82
N TYR A 68 17.14 -0.63 -3.32
CA TYR A 68 18.46 -0.07 -3.59
C TYR A 68 18.99 0.85 -2.50
N LYS A 69 18.12 1.43 -1.68
CA LYS A 69 18.49 2.40 -0.65
C LYS A 69 17.85 2.11 0.71
N PRO A 70 17.91 0.86 1.20
CA PRO A 70 17.19 0.52 2.45
C PRO A 70 17.68 1.33 3.66
N ASN A 71 18.96 1.62 3.74
CA ASN A 71 19.53 2.36 4.87
C ASN A 71 19.03 3.81 4.95
N THR A 72 18.69 4.39 3.81
CA THR A 72 18.12 5.74 3.77
C THR A 72 16.77 5.80 4.48
N TYR A 73 15.96 4.76 4.31
CA TYR A 73 14.62 4.69 4.85
C TYR A 73 14.52 4.06 6.24
N ALA A 74 15.54 3.30 6.66
CA ALA A 74 15.57 2.69 7.98
C ALA A 74 15.45 3.73 9.11
N LYS A 75 15.98 4.93 8.88
CA LYS A 75 15.91 6.05 9.85
C LYS A 75 14.49 6.53 10.13
N LEU A 76 13.55 6.22 9.24
CA LEU A 76 12.15 6.65 9.36
C LEU A 76 11.29 5.67 10.14
N ILE A 77 11.88 4.55 10.58
CA ILE A 77 11.18 3.57 11.41
C ILE A 77 11.29 4.03 12.86
N PRO A 78 10.15 4.27 13.55
CA PRO A 78 10.19 4.66 14.95
C PRO A 78 10.80 3.56 15.82
N ALA A 79 11.50 3.95 16.89
CA ALA A 79 12.11 3.00 17.82
C ALA A 79 11.09 2.05 18.47
N SER A 80 9.84 2.50 18.59
CA SER A 80 8.74 1.69 19.15
C SER A 80 8.14 0.71 18.13
N SER A 81 8.50 0.82 16.85
CA SER A 81 7.96 -0.06 15.80
C SER A 81 8.72 -1.36 15.74
N ILE A 82 8.02 -2.45 15.46
CA ILE A 82 8.61 -3.75 15.13
C ILE A 82 8.85 -3.93 13.63
N GLY A 83 8.48 -2.93 12.82
CA GLY A 83 8.65 -2.99 11.38
C GLY A 83 10.10 -2.86 10.94
N THR A 84 10.41 -3.34 9.76
CA THR A 84 11.73 -3.26 9.12
C THR A 84 11.61 -2.79 7.68
N THR A 85 12.71 -2.34 7.09
CA THR A 85 12.72 -1.98 5.66
C THR A 85 12.44 -3.17 4.77
N PHE A 86 12.92 -4.35 5.15
CA PHE A 86 12.63 -5.59 4.43
C PHE A 86 11.14 -5.94 4.51
N GLY A 87 10.55 -5.81 5.69
CA GLY A 87 9.11 -6.01 5.87
C GLY A 87 8.29 -5.02 5.08
N ALA A 88 8.70 -3.76 5.06
CA ALA A 88 8.05 -2.73 4.25
C ALA A 88 8.09 -3.06 2.76
N LEU A 89 9.25 -3.50 2.26
CA LEU A 89 9.40 -3.93 0.87
C LEU A 89 8.44 -5.07 0.53
N ASN A 90 8.35 -6.06 1.41
CA ASN A 90 7.44 -7.19 1.21
C ASN A 90 5.97 -6.75 1.17
N ILE A 91 5.59 -5.79 1.99
CA ILE A 91 4.23 -5.24 2.00
C ILE A 91 3.90 -4.60 0.65
N LEU A 92 4.80 -3.74 0.15
CA LEU A 92 4.58 -3.07 -1.13
C LEU A 92 4.56 -4.06 -2.29
N ASP A 93 5.46 -5.04 -2.27
CA ASP A 93 5.54 -6.07 -3.30
C ASP A 93 4.29 -6.95 -3.32
N SER A 94 3.83 -7.39 -2.14
CA SER A 94 2.60 -8.19 -2.02
C SER A 94 1.38 -7.39 -2.47
N THR A 95 1.32 -6.11 -2.17
CA THR A 95 0.22 -5.24 -2.59
C THR A 95 0.22 -5.10 -4.11
N ARG A 96 1.39 -4.87 -4.70
CA ARG A 96 1.54 -4.80 -6.16
C ARG A 96 1.09 -6.09 -6.84
N ASP A 97 1.55 -7.23 -6.34
CA ASP A 97 1.18 -8.53 -6.88
C ASP A 97 -0.32 -8.78 -6.78
N CYS A 98 -0.93 -8.40 -5.67
CA CYS A 98 -2.37 -8.54 -5.45
C CYS A 98 -3.15 -7.69 -6.47
N ILE A 99 -2.74 -6.44 -6.69
CA ILE A 99 -3.39 -5.57 -7.68
C ILE A 99 -3.28 -6.16 -9.08
N LEU A 100 -2.10 -6.63 -9.46
CA LEU A 100 -1.89 -7.22 -10.80
C LEU A 100 -2.65 -8.51 -10.99
N GLU A 101 -2.78 -9.33 -9.94
CA GLU A 101 -3.58 -10.54 -9.97
C GLU A 101 -5.06 -10.22 -10.21
N GLN A 102 -5.60 -9.25 -9.49
CA GLN A 102 -6.99 -8.81 -9.69
C GLN A 102 -7.18 -8.17 -11.06
N ALA A 103 -6.14 -7.53 -11.60
CA ALA A 103 -6.19 -6.88 -12.91
C ALA A 103 -6.34 -7.85 -14.08
N GLU A 104 -6.14 -9.14 -13.86
CA GLU A 104 -6.42 -10.15 -14.88
C GLU A 104 -7.90 -10.21 -15.24
N GLU A 105 -8.77 -9.83 -14.31
CA GLU A 105 -10.22 -9.88 -14.51
C GLU A 105 -10.91 -8.52 -14.43
N ILE A 106 -10.30 -7.54 -13.76
CA ILE A 106 -10.90 -6.23 -13.50
C ILE A 106 -9.96 -5.14 -14.01
N PRO A 107 -10.45 -4.20 -14.86
CA PRO A 107 -9.60 -3.08 -15.30
C PRO A 107 -9.04 -2.28 -14.13
N LEU A 108 -7.78 -1.87 -14.23
CA LEU A 108 -7.10 -1.11 -13.18
C LEU A 108 -7.83 0.16 -12.79
N GLU A 109 -8.42 0.85 -13.76
CA GLU A 109 -9.17 2.09 -13.52
C GLU A 109 -10.48 1.87 -12.77
N CYS A 110 -10.91 0.61 -12.64
CA CYS A 110 -12.11 0.23 -11.88
C CYS A 110 -11.79 -0.28 -10.47
N MET A 111 -10.51 -0.40 -10.13
CA MET A 111 -10.06 -0.84 -8.82
C MET A 111 -9.49 0.31 -8.01
N TYR A 112 -9.65 0.22 -6.71
CA TYR A 112 -9.20 1.22 -5.75
C TYR A 112 -8.45 0.57 -4.60
N MET A 113 -7.45 1.27 -4.09
CA MET A 113 -6.70 0.86 -2.91
C MET A 113 -6.98 1.84 -1.77
N LYS A 114 -7.08 1.32 -0.57
CA LYS A 114 -7.25 2.13 0.64
C LYS A 114 -6.29 1.66 1.74
N TRP A 115 -5.63 2.61 2.37
CA TRP A 115 -4.89 2.40 3.61
C TRP A 115 -5.83 2.64 4.79
N GLU A 116 -5.82 1.72 5.73
CA GLU A 116 -6.59 1.86 6.97
C GLU A 116 -5.73 1.84 8.20
#